data_f9cd61ba9225c7d87ec8b34d03d388a6
#
_entry.id   f9cd61ba9225c7d87ec8b34d03d388a6
#
_cell.length_a   1.000
_cell.length_b   1.000
_cell.length_c   1.000
_cell.angle_alpha   90.00
_cell.angle_beta   90.00
_cell.angle_gamma   90.00
#
_symmetry.space_group_name_H-M   'P 1'
#
loop_
_entity.id
_entity.type
_entity.pdbx_description
1 polymer ?
#
loop_
_entity_poly.entity_id
_entity_poly.type
_entity_poly.pdbx_seq_one_letter_code
_entity_poly.pdbx_strand_id
1 'polypeptide(L)'
;TQDAIINARSFDLNFTNEGGIEGTTRFLKNICGMWIYERCRKEWKDAEGLGHAELQSAAMECEPFRSLINPDDPIFANPASMVDAITTYCEKTNQPIPQGYAQTCRCIFDSLALRYRQVFAWLKEFADFDINVLHIIGGGSKNEYLDQFTANSCGVTVLAGPQEGTAIGNIM
;
A
#
# COMPACT_ATOMS: atom_id res chain seq x y z
N THR A 1 -7.19 -13.68 -14.95
CA THR A 1 -8.11 -14.84 -15.10
C THR A 1 -8.63 -14.90 -16.54
N GLN A 2 -9.09 -16.04 -17.00
CA GLN A 2 -9.75 -16.14 -18.31
C GLN A 2 -11.16 -15.52 -18.24
N ASP A 3 -11.89 -15.88 -17.22
CA ASP A 3 -13.27 -15.40 -17.01
C ASP A 3 -13.35 -14.44 -15.82
N ALA A 4 -14.42 -13.63 -15.80
CA ALA A 4 -14.74 -12.74 -14.69
C ALA A 4 -15.10 -13.54 -13.42
N ILE A 5 -14.59 -13.14 -12.28
CA ILE A 5 -14.92 -13.74 -10.98
C ILE A 5 -16.02 -12.91 -10.34
N ILE A 6 -17.26 -13.42 -10.37
CA ILE A 6 -18.47 -12.73 -9.88
C ILE A 6 -19.18 -13.66 -8.90
N ASN A 7 -19.05 -13.39 -7.61
CA ASN A 7 -19.74 -14.10 -6.54
C ASN A 7 -19.90 -13.21 -5.31
N ALA A 8 -20.66 -13.66 -4.31
CA ALA A 8 -20.91 -12.90 -3.09
C ALA A 8 -19.59 -12.49 -2.39
N ARG A 9 -18.61 -13.41 -2.32
CA ARG A 9 -17.32 -13.15 -1.66
C ARG A 9 -16.51 -12.07 -2.37
N SER A 10 -16.44 -12.08 -3.71
CA SER A 10 -15.73 -11.04 -4.47
C SER A 10 -16.41 -9.67 -4.33
N PHE A 11 -17.75 -9.67 -4.26
CA PHE A 11 -18.54 -8.46 -4.02
C PHE A 11 -18.29 -7.90 -2.61
N ASP A 12 -18.40 -8.73 -1.57
CA ASP A 12 -18.20 -8.32 -0.16
C ASP A 12 -16.79 -7.78 0.08
N LEU A 13 -15.80 -8.35 -0.58
CA LEU A 13 -14.41 -7.90 -0.53
C LEU A 13 -14.11 -6.73 -1.46
N ASN A 14 -15.10 -6.26 -2.22
CA ASN A 14 -14.99 -5.15 -3.16
C ASN A 14 -13.88 -5.37 -4.21
N PHE A 15 -13.87 -6.57 -4.83
CA PHE A 15 -13.08 -6.84 -6.02
C PHE A 15 -13.87 -6.47 -7.27
N THR A 16 -13.15 -6.06 -8.31
CA THR A 16 -13.71 -5.69 -9.61
C THR A 16 -13.06 -6.49 -10.73
N ASN A 17 -13.76 -6.58 -11.86
CA ASN A 17 -13.28 -7.21 -13.07
C ASN A 17 -13.17 -6.15 -14.17
N GLU A 18 -12.04 -6.11 -14.85
CA GLU A 18 -11.79 -5.22 -15.98
C GLU A 18 -11.27 -6.03 -17.17
N GLY A 19 -11.50 -5.53 -18.40
CA GLY A 19 -10.94 -6.15 -19.60
C GLY A 19 -9.42 -6.17 -19.56
N GLY A 20 -8.85 -7.33 -19.78
CA GLY A 20 -7.40 -7.55 -19.96
C GLY A 20 -7.02 -7.65 -21.42
N ILE A 21 -5.75 -7.95 -21.67
CA ILE A 21 -5.24 -8.22 -23.04
C ILE A 21 -5.75 -9.58 -23.52
N GLU A 22 -5.85 -9.74 -24.85
CA GLU A 22 -6.17 -11.05 -25.49
C GLU A 22 -7.45 -11.70 -24.94
N GLY A 23 -8.45 -10.90 -24.57
CA GLY A 23 -9.74 -11.40 -24.06
C GLY A 23 -9.70 -11.92 -22.62
N THR A 24 -8.61 -11.71 -21.89
CA THR A 24 -8.51 -12.06 -20.48
C THR A 24 -9.24 -11.05 -19.58
N THR A 25 -9.42 -11.40 -18.32
CA THR A 25 -9.99 -10.52 -17.28
C THR A 25 -8.94 -10.19 -16.23
N ARG A 26 -8.81 -8.90 -15.93
CA ARG A 26 -8.06 -8.42 -14.77
C ARG A 26 -8.98 -8.42 -13.56
N PHE A 27 -8.72 -9.31 -12.62
CA PHE A 27 -9.39 -9.33 -11.33
C PHE A 27 -8.59 -8.47 -10.35
N LEU A 28 -9.17 -7.41 -9.82
CA LEU A 28 -8.45 -6.40 -9.06
C LEU A 28 -9.24 -5.85 -7.88
N LYS A 29 -8.52 -5.26 -6.95
CA LYS A 29 -9.07 -4.49 -5.84
C LYS A 29 -8.30 -3.18 -5.69
N ASN A 30 -9.03 -2.07 -5.64
CA ASN A 30 -8.45 -0.79 -5.26
C ASN A 30 -8.19 -0.76 -3.75
N ILE A 31 -7.00 -0.33 -3.37
CA ILE A 31 -6.59 -0.08 -1.99
C ILE A 31 -5.89 1.26 -1.91
N CYS A 32 -6.00 1.93 -0.76
CA CYS A 32 -5.23 3.12 -0.52
C CYS A 32 -3.74 2.76 -0.47
N GLY A 33 -2.92 3.43 -1.26
CA GLY A 33 -1.48 3.20 -1.33
C GLY A 33 -0.68 4.36 -0.75
N MET A 34 0.38 4.76 -1.45
CA MET A 34 1.29 5.84 -1.04
C MET A 34 0.64 7.24 -0.95
N TRP A 35 -0.64 7.37 -1.29
CA TRP A 35 -1.41 8.60 -1.17
C TRP A 35 -1.33 9.21 0.25
N ILE A 36 -1.50 8.39 1.30
CA ILE A 36 -1.42 8.82 2.70
C ILE A 36 -0.03 9.42 2.97
N TYR A 37 1.04 8.71 2.58
CA TYR A 37 2.41 9.18 2.73
C TYR A 37 2.66 10.51 2.00
N GLU A 38 2.23 10.62 0.73
CA GLU A 38 2.43 11.84 -0.07
C GLU A 38 1.65 13.04 0.49
N ARG A 39 0.50 12.81 1.11
CA ARG A 39 -0.25 13.86 1.79
C ARG A 39 0.48 14.32 3.05
N CYS A 40 0.91 13.38 3.90
CA CYS A 40 1.68 13.71 5.10
C CYS A 40 2.97 14.46 4.77
N ARG A 41 3.69 14.02 3.72
CA ARG A 41 4.94 14.63 3.29
C ARG A 41 4.80 16.13 2.97
N LYS A 42 3.67 16.55 2.42
CA LYS A 42 3.36 17.95 2.15
C LYS A 42 3.08 18.78 3.40
N GLU A 43 2.75 18.11 4.50
CA GLU A 43 2.38 18.75 5.77
C GLU A 43 3.55 18.82 6.76
N TRP A 44 4.56 17.96 6.60
CA TRP A 44 5.70 17.90 7.53
C TRP A 44 6.67 19.08 7.36
N LYS A 45 6.61 20.01 8.33
CA LYS A 45 7.53 21.13 8.42
C LYS A 45 8.91 20.72 8.95
N ASP A 46 8.96 19.71 9.82
CA ASP A 46 10.18 19.13 10.40
C ASP A 46 10.96 18.24 9.42
N ALA A 47 10.42 18.00 8.25
CA ALA A 47 11.04 17.23 7.18
C ALA A 47 11.17 18.05 5.87
N GLU A 48 11.06 19.39 5.94
CA GLU A 48 11.19 20.25 4.77
C GLU A 48 12.57 20.07 4.12
N GLY A 49 12.58 19.81 2.82
CA GLY A 49 13.80 19.57 2.06
C GLY A 49 14.33 18.14 2.08
N LEU A 50 13.78 17.23 2.90
CA LEU A 50 14.16 15.84 2.89
C LEU A 50 13.58 15.11 1.67
N GLY A 51 14.41 14.31 1.02
CA GLY A 51 13.99 13.42 -0.05
C GLY A 51 13.35 12.12 0.46
N HIS A 52 12.83 11.33 -0.47
CA HIS A 52 12.20 10.05 -0.12
C HIS A 52 13.17 9.09 0.58
N ALA A 53 14.46 9.08 0.18
CA ALA A 53 15.46 8.17 0.77
C ALA A 53 15.74 8.49 2.24
N GLU A 54 15.86 9.78 2.58
CA GLU A 54 16.08 10.22 3.95
C GLU A 54 14.87 9.92 4.84
N LEU A 55 13.65 10.17 4.33
CA LEU A 55 12.41 9.87 5.04
C LEU A 55 12.24 8.36 5.29
N GLN A 56 12.56 7.55 4.30
CA GLN A 56 12.53 6.09 4.42
C GLN A 56 13.56 5.59 5.45
N SER A 57 14.79 6.10 5.37
CA SER A 57 15.86 5.74 6.32
C SER A 57 15.49 6.09 7.75
N ALA A 58 14.95 7.29 7.99
CA ALA A 58 14.50 7.72 9.31
C ALA A 58 13.37 6.83 9.86
N ALA A 59 12.46 6.39 9.01
CA ALA A 59 11.40 5.46 9.40
C ALA A 59 11.95 4.10 9.86
N MET A 60 13.07 3.64 9.28
CA MET A 60 13.68 2.35 9.64
C MET A 60 14.31 2.35 11.04
N GLU A 61 14.73 3.50 11.54
CA GLU A 61 15.24 3.64 12.90
C GLU A 61 14.13 3.64 13.97
N CYS A 62 12.86 3.73 13.56
CA CYS A 62 11.72 3.73 14.48
C CYS A 62 11.29 2.31 14.84
N GLU A 63 10.70 2.18 16.04
CA GLU A 63 10.09 0.93 16.51
C GLU A 63 9.03 0.42 15.53
N PRO A 64 9.16 -0.84 15.04
CA PRO A 64 8.19 -1.42 14.13
C PRO A 64 6.84 -1.69 14.81
N PHE A 65 5.76 -1.57 14.06
CA PHE A 65 4.38 -1.89 14.48
C PHE A 65 3.90 -1.17 15.75
N ARG A 66 4.55 -0.07 16.14
CA ARG A 66 4.17 0.72 17.31
C ARG A 66 2.77 1.32 17.17
N SER A 67 2.42 1.73 15.96
CA SER A 67 1.10 2.26 15.61
C SER A 67 0.71 1.73 14.24
N LEU A 68 -0.54 1.35 14.06
CA LEU A 68 -1.06 0.81 12.80
C LEU A 68 -2.37 1.48 12.44
N ILE A 69 -2.57 1.75 11.16
CA ILE A 69 -3.81 2.28 10.62
C ILE A 69 -4.42 1.30 9.61
N ASN A 70 -5.74 1.34 9.44
CA ASN A 70 -6.35 0.74 8.26
C ASN A 70 -6.31 1.77 7.12
N PRO A 71 -5.47 1.62 6.10
CA PRO A 71 -5.33 2.64 5.05
C PRO A 71 -6.62 2.92 4.26
N ASP A 72 -7.56 1.99 4.27
CA ASP A 72 -8.85 2.12 3.58
C ASP A 72 -9.97 2.68 4.48
N ASP A 73 -9.65 3.12 5.71
CA ASP A 73 -10.64 3.76 6.55
C ASP A 73 -11.11 5.09 5.93
N PRO A 74 -12.41 5.38 5.92
CA PRO A 74 -12.96 6.62 5.36
C PRO A 74 -12.33 7.91 5.88
N ILE A 75 -11.74 7.90 7.08
CA ILE A 75 -11.05 9.07 7.65
C ILE A 75 -9.88 9.53 6.77
N PHE A 76 -9.27 8.63 5.98
CA PHE A 76 -8.13 8.91 5.10
C PHE A 76 -8.53 9.26 3.67
N ALA A 77 -9.81 9.23 3.31
CA ALA A 77 -10.24 9.44 1.93
C ALA A 77 -9.90 10.85 1.41
N ASN A 78 -10.18 11.88 2.19
CA ASN A 78 -9.84 13.28 1.84
C ASN A 78 -9.87 14.20 3.08
N PRO A 79 -9.02 13.99 4.10
CA PRO A 79 -9.00 14.84 5.26
C PRO A 79 -8.36 16.21 4.96
N ALA A 80 -8.67 17.21 5.76
CA ALA A 80 -8.03 18.54 5.69
C ALA A 80 -6.51 18.42 6.02
N SER A 81 -6.18 17.63 7.05
CA SER A 81 -4.81 17.23 7.42
C SER A 81 -4.75 15.71 7.52
N MET A 82 -3.81 15.10 6.82
CA MET A 82 -3.59 13.67 6.87
C MET A 82 -2.87 13.27 8.16
N VAL A 83 -1.98 14.10 8.67
CA VAL A 83 -1.30 13.90 9.95
C VAL A 83 -2.30 13.89 11.10
N ASP A 84 -3.23 14.84 11.13
CA ASP A 84 -4.29 14.87 12.15
C ASP A 84 -5.26 13.68 12.03
N ALA A 85 -5.53 13.23 10.81
CA ALA A 85 -6.35 12.04 10.59
C ALA A 85 -5.69 10.78 11.18
N ILE A 86 -4.37 10.61 11.01
CA ILE A 86 -3.61 9.51 11.61
C ILE A 86 -3.64 9.62 13.14
N THR A 87 -3.41 10.81 13.69
CA THR A 87 -3.51 11.07 15.13
C THR A 87 -4.87 10.66 15.68
N THR A 88 -5.94 11.17 15.07
CA THR A 88 -7.33 10.87 15.46
C THR A 88 -7.64 9.36 15.35
N TYR A 89 -7.13 8.69 14.33
CA TYR A 89 -7.30 7.24 14.17
C TYR A 89 -6.62 6.48 15.31
N CYS A 90 -5.37 6.83 15.64
CA CYS A 90 -4.63 6.20 16.73
C CYS A 90 -5.30 6.45 18.09
N GLU A 91 -5.80 7.65 18.34
CA GLU A 91 -6.59 7.96 19.56
C GLU A 91 -7.84 7.09 19.67
N LYS A 92 -8.65 7.01 18.60
CA LYS A 92 -9.87 6.20 18.56
C LYS A 92 -9.63 4.71 18.75
N THR A 93 -8.47 4.24 18.35
CA THR A 93 -8.09 2.82 18.45
C THR A 93 -7.18 2.51 19.65
N ASN A 94 -7.00 3.50 20.56
CA ASN A 94 -6.15 3.38 21.77
C ASN A 94 -4.72 2.92 21.45
N GLN A 95 -4.13 3.46 20.39
CA GLN A 95 -2.75 3.19 19.98
C GLN A 95 -1.84 4.39 20.32
N PRO A 96 -0.53 4.17 20.49
CA PRO A 96 0.42 5.28 20.59
C PRO A 96 0.35 6.18 19.37
N ILE A 97 0.33 7.49 19.57
CA ILE A 97 0.33 8.48 18.49
C ILE A 97 1.74 8.59 17.92
N PRO A 98 1.94 8.43 16.59
CA PRO A 98 3.25 8.66 15.96
C PRO A 98 3.72 10.10 16.16
N GLN A 99 4.97 10.28 16.56
CA GLN A 99 5.58 11.59 16.78
C GLN A 99 6.53 11.95 15.64
N GLY A 100 6.30 13.11 15.01
CA GLY A 100 7.09 13.60 13.89
C GLY A 100 6.99 12.72 12.62
N TYR A 101 7.73 13.13 11.60
CA TYR A 101 7.66 12.48 10.28
C TYR A 101 8.14 11.02 10.29
N ALA A 102 9.20 10.71 11.04
CA ALA A 102 9.83 9.38 11.01
C ALA A 102 8.88 8.28 11.53
N GLN A 103 8.26 8.49 12.71
CA GLN A 103 7.29 7.52 13.25
C GLN A 103 6.02 7.45 12.42
N THR A 104 5.59 8.58 11.85
CA THR A 104 4.42 8.60 10.94
C THR A 104 4.71 7.82 9.64
N CYS A 105 5.89 7.99 9.04
CA CYS A 105 6.33 7.17 7.90
C CYS A 105 6.32 5.68 8.25
N ARG A 106 6.88 5.31 9.43
CA ARG A 106 6.93 3.92 9.87
C ARG A 106 5.54 3.34 10.04
N CYS A 107 4.65 4.06 10.70
CA CYS A 107 3.25 3.67 10.85
C CYS A 107 2.58 3.41 9.48
N ILE A 108 2.77 4.30 8.51
CA ILE A 108 2.19 4.15 7.17
C ILE A 108 2.76 2.92 6.47
N PHE A 109 4.09 2.72 6.46
CA PHE A 109 4.72 1.61 5.74
C PHE A 109 4.36 0.25 6.34
N ASP A 110 4.39 0.11 7.66
CA ASP A 110 3.96 -1.11 8.35
C ASP A 110 2.49 -1.42 8.04
N SER A 111 1.63 -0.41 8.08
CA SER A 111 0.19 -0.54 7.78
C SER A 111 -0.09 -0.96 6.34
N LEU A 112 0.61 -0.34 5.38
CA LEU A 112 0.48 -0.69 3.96
C LEU A 112 0.94 -2.11 3.68
N ALA A 113 2.08 -2.53 4.23
CA ALA A 113 2.58 -3.88 4.05
C ALA A 113 1.62 -4.94 4.60
N LEU A 114 1.00 -4.68 5.76
CA LEU A 114 -0.02 -5.55 6.33
C LEU A 114 -1.32 -5.54 5.52
N ARG A 115 -1.70 -4.40 4.96
CA ARG A 115 -2.86 -4.31 4.06
C ARG A 115 -2.63 -5.08 2.77
N TYR A 116 -1.44 -4.99 2.18
CA TYR A 116 -1.06 -5.78 1.00
C TYR A 116 -1.11 -7.28 1.30
N ARG A 117 -0.59 -7.72 2.44
CA ARG A 117 -0.73 -9.11 2.90
C ARG A 117 -2.19 -9.56 2.96
N GLN A 118 -3.07 -8.73 3.54
CA GLN A 118 -4.49 -9.07 3.66
C GLN A 118 -5.16 -9.23 2.29
N VAL A 119 -4.93 -8.26 1.38
CA VAL A 119 -5.47 -8.33 0.02
C VAL A 119 -4.88 -9.50 -0.76
N PHE A 120 -3.59 -9.76 -0.58
CA PHE A 120 -2.91 -10.90 -1.20
C PHE A 120 -3.49 -12.24 -0.73
N ALA A 121 -3.79 -12.37 0.58
CA ALA A 121 -4.47 -13.55 1.10
C ALA A 121 -5.86 -13.74 0.48
N TRP A 122 -6.63 -12.66 0.31
CA TRP A 122 -7.92 -12.73 -0.38
C TRP A 122 -7.78 -13.10 -1.86
N LEU A 123 -6.78 -12.56 -2.58
CA LEU A 123 -6.53 -12.95 -3.96
C LEU A 123 -6.25 -14.46 -4.10
N LYS A 124 -5.53 -15.03 -3.14
CA LYS A 124 -5.27 -16.49 -3.10
C LYS A 124 -6.53 -17.33 -2.89
N GLU A 125 -7.60 -16.80 -2.28
CA GLU A 125 -8.89 -17.48 -2.16
C GLU A 125 -9.55 -17.70 -3.54
N PHE A 126 -9.27 -16.84 -4.51
CA PHE A 126 -9.88 -16.85 -5.84
C PHE A 126 -9.00 -17.49 -6.92
N ALA A 127 -7.70 -17.62 -6.66
CA ALA A 127 -6.77 -18.19 -7.61
C ALA A 127 -6.84 -19.73 -7.57
N ASP A 128 -6.87 -20.34 -8.72
CA ASP A 128 -6.76 -21.81 -8.91
C ASP A 128 -5.31 -22.25 -9.16
N PHE A 129 -4.36 -21.35 -8.92
CA PHE A 129 -2.92 -21.55 -9.06
C PHE A 129 -2.15 -20.87 -7.91
N ASP A 130 -0.92 -21.32 -7.70
CA ASP A 130 -0.04 -20.72 -6.69
C ASP A 130 0.49 -19.35 -7.14
N ILE A 131 0.29 -18.33 -6.31
CA ILE A 131 0.84 -16.99 -6.51
C ILE A 131 2.14 -16.89 -5.70
N ASN A 132 3.29 -16.98 -6.36
CA ASN A 132 4.61 -17.03 -5.73
C ASN A 132 5.43 -15.75 -5.94
N VAL A 133 4.98 -14.87 -6.83
CA VAL A 133 5.65 -13.62 -7.17
C VAL A 133 4.65 -12.48 -7.17
N LEU A 134 5.05 -11.34 -6.62
CA LEU A 134 4.30 -10.10 -6.63
C LEU A 134 5.14 -9.03 -7.35
N HIS A 135 4.59 -8.44 -8.40
CA HIS A 135 5.23 -7.34 -9.11
C HIS A 135 4.74 -6.00 -8.59
N ILE A 136 5.65 -5.13 -8.16
CA ILE A 136 5.35 -3.74 -7.80
C ILE A 136 5.88 -2.84 -8.90
N ILE A 137 4.97 -2.13 -9.60
CA ILE A 137 5.29 -1.27 -10.73
C ILE A 137 4.93 0.19 -10.43
N GLY A 138 5.48 1.11 -11.22
CA GLY A 138 5.26 2.55 -11.06
C GLY A 138 6.07 3.15 -9.91
N GLY A 139 5.65 4.32 -9.41
CA GLY A 139 6.40 5.08 -8.39
C GLY A 139 6.63 4.33 -7.07
N GLY A 140 5.73 3.41 -6.71
CA GLY A 140 5.85 2.58 -5.50
C GLY A 140 7.10 1.70 -5.49
N SER A 141 7.52 1.21 -6.66
CA SER A 141 8.72 0.37 -6.81
C SER A 141 10.05 1.05 -6.47
N LYS A 142 10.04 2.34 -6.12
CA LYS A 142 11.20 3.08 -5.60
C LYS A 142 11.34 3.00 -4.09
N ASN A 143 10.34 2.48 -3.41
CA ASN A 143 10.38 2.36 -1.95
C ASN A 143 10.84 0.96 -1.54
N GLU A 144 12.16 0.76 -1.55
CA GLU A 144 12.79 -0.53 -1.26
C GLU A 144 12.37 -1.11 0.10
N TYR A 145 12.13 -0.25 1.09
CA TYR A 145 11.70 -0.69 2.43
C TYR A 145 10.28 -1.24 2.40
N LEU A 146 9.34 -0.52 1.77
CA LEU A 146 7.96 -0.99 1.63
C LEU A 146 7.89 -2.26 0.77
N ASP A 147 8.71 -2.35 -0.27
CA ASP A 147 8.81 -3.53 -1.13
C ASP A 147 9.32 -4.73 -0.32
N GLN A 148 10.35 -4.54 0.52
CA GLN A 148 10.86 -5.59 1.41
C GLN A 148 9.84 -5.96 2.49
N PHE A 149 9.14 -4.99 3.10
CA PHE A 149 8.09 -5.28 4.07
C PHE A 149 6.94 -6.04 3.43
N THR A 150 6.60 -5.72 2.20
CA THR A 150 5.59 -6.44 1.42
C THR A 150 6.01 -7.88 1.17
N ALA A 151 7.26 -8.11 0.75
CA ALA A 151 7.81 -9.45 0.56
C ALA A 151 7.75 -10.27 1.87
N ASN A 152 8.22 -9.67 2.97
CA ASN A 152 8.23 -10.31 4.28
C ASN A 152 6.80 -10.63 4.77
N SER A 153 5.86 -9.70 4.61
CA SER A 153 4.49 -9.86 5.09
C SER A 153 3.68 -10.85 4.26
N CYS A 154 3.85 -10.84 2.93
CA CYS A 154 3.15 -11.75 2.02
C CYS A 154 3.80 -13.13 1.92
N GLY A 155 5.08 -13.26 2.28
CA GLY A 155 5.83 -14.51 2.20
C GLY A 155 6.12 -14.94 0.75
N VAL A 156 6.28 -13.98 -0.16
CA VAL A 156 6.54 -14.23 -1.59
C VAL A 156 7.67 -13.33 -2.10
N THR A 157 8.24 -13.72 -3.24
CA THR A 157 9.19 -12.86 -3.94
C THR A 157 8.50 -11.60 -4.46
N VAL A 158 9.06 -10.43 -4.15
CA VAL A 158 8.64 -9.15 -4.74
C VAL A 158 9.65 -8.74 -5.80
N LEU A 159 9.14 -8.42 -6.99
CA LEU A 159 9.91 -7.84 -8.09
C LEU A 159 9.49 -6.38 -8.27
N ALA A 160 10.40 -5.46 -7.99
CA ALA A 160 10.17 -4.02 -8.08
C ALA A 160 10.57 -3.50 -9.46
N GLY A 161 9.65 -2.80 -10.13
CA GLY A 161 9.83 -2.22 -11.46
C GLY A 161 9.03 -2.95 -12.56
N PRO A 162 8.93 -2.34 -13.75
CA PRO A 162 9.52 -1.04 -14.12
C PRO A 162 8.80 0.15 -13.48
N GLN A 163 9.53 1.25 -13.26
CA GLN A 163 8.97 2.48 -12.69
C GLN A 163 7.95 3.15 -13.61
N GLU A 164 8.19 3.10 -14.91
CA GLU A 164 7.38 3.68 -15.98
C GLU A 164 6.63 2.60 -16.79
N GLY A 165 6.09 1.58 -16.10
CA GLY A 165 5.44 0.44 -16.74
C GLY A 165 4.33 0.82 -17.72
N THR A 166 3.51 1.83 -17.38
CA THR A 166 2.45 2.32 -18.27
C THR A 166 3.00 2.98 -19.53
N ALA A 167 4.05 3.78 -19.42
CA ALA A 167 4.69 4.43 -20.58
C ALA A 167 5.32 3.38 -21.50
N ILE A 168 6.02 2.39 -20.93
CA ILE A 168 6.63 1.28 -21.69
C ILE A 168 5.54 0.49 -22.43
N GLY A 169 4.44 0.14 -21.75
CA GLY A 169 3.35 -0.61 -22.37
C GLY A 169 2.62 0.14 -23.50
N ASN A 170 2.64 1.48 -23.50
CA ASN A 170 2.05 2.28 -24.58
C ASN A 170 2.96 2.45 -25.81
N ILE A 171 4.25 2.14 -25.68
CA ILE A 171 5.24 2.27 -26.78
C ILE A 171 5.41 0.94 -27.53
N MET A 172 5.13 -0.18 -26.87
CA MET A 172 5.20 -1.54 -27.46
C MET A 172 3.98 -1.86 -28.33
#